data_737ccc5d7b6b37202a71b5275b258649
#
_entry.id   737ccc5d7b6b37202a71b5275b258649
#
_cell.length_a   1.000
_cell.length_b   1.000
_cell.length_c   1.000
_cell.angle_alpha   90.00
_cell.angle_beta   90.00
_cell.angle_gamma   90.00
#
_symmetry.space_group_name_H-M   'P 1'
#
loop_
_entity.id
_entity.type
_entity.pdbx_description
1 polymer ?
#
loop_
_entity_poly.entity_id
_entity_poly.type
_entity_poly.pdbx_seq_one_letter_code
_entity_poly.pdbx_strand_id
1 'polypeptide(L)' 'MVWFVGVDVGGTFTDFYAFDENNTIVCVHKRPSTPENPALAILDGLDDLARDQGVLPSKISRFAH' A
#
# COMPACT_ATOMS: atom_id res chain seq x y z
N MET A 1 -13.40 -4.40 -8.93
CA MET A 1 -11.96 -4.62 -9.21
C MET A 1 -11.28 -5.12 -7.95
N VAL A 2 -10.41 -6.10 -8.11
CA VAL A 2 -9.68 -6.73 -6.99
C VAL A 2 -8.24 -6.25 -7.03
N TRP A 3 -7.66 -5.98 -5.86
CA TRP A 3 -6.32 -5.45 -5.74
C TRP A 3 -5.40 -6.41 -4.98
N PHE A 4 -4.16 -6.46 -5.40
CA PHE A 4 -3.06 -7.06 -4.64
C PHE A 4 -2.14 -5.92 -4.24
N VAL A 5 -1.85 -5.80 -2.95
CA VAL A 5 -1.03 -4.70 -2.43
C VAL A 5 0.24 -5.26 -1.81
N GLY A 6 1.38 -4.76 -2.28
CA GLY A 6 2.68 -5.06 -1.70
C GLY A 6 3.23 -3.83 -0.99
N VAL A 7 3.90 -4.05 0.13
CA VAL A 7 4.51 -2.98 0.91
C VAL A 7 5.96 -3.33 1.20
N ASP A 8 6.86 -2.40 0.92
CA ASP A 8 8.27 -2.52 1.23
C ASP A 8 8.62 -1.48 2.28
N VAL A 9 8.95 -1.93 3.49
CA VAL A 9 9.27 -1.04 4.62
C VAL A 9 10.77 -0.82 4.67
N GLY A 10 11.20 0.39 4.33
CA GLY A 10 12.58 0.80 4.46
C GLY A 10 12.81 1.64 5.70
N GLY A 11 14.07 2.02 5.94
CA GLY A 11 14.43 2.85 7.09
C GLY A 11 13.90 4.28 6.98
N THR A 12 13.81 4.81 5.76
CA THR A 12 13.40 6.19 5.52
C THR A 12 11.98 6.28 4.94
N PHE A 13 11.69 5.42 3.97
CA PHE A 13 10.40 5.42 3.29
C PHE A 13 9.77 4.04 3.28
N THR A 14 8.44 4.03 3.27
CA THR A 14 7.64 2.83 3.08
C THR A 14 6.97 2.94 1.72
N ASP A 15 7.23 1.98 0.85
CA ASP A 15 6.74 1.97 -0.53
C ASP A 15 5.56 1.02 -0.67
N PHE A 16 4.54 1.46 -1.41
CA PHE A 16 3.32 0.70 -1.64
C PHE A 16 3.14 0.47 -3.14
N TYR A 17 2.78 -0.74 -3.51
CA TYR A 17 2.53 -1.12 -4.90
C TYR A 17 1.17 -1.77 -4.97
N ALA A 18 0.26 -1.23 -5.77
CA ALA A 18 -1.05 -1.83 -5.99
C ALA A 18 -1.09 -2.43 -7.39
N PHE A 19 -1.42 -3.71 -7.45
CA PHE A 19 -1.51 -4.48 -8.69
C PHE A 19 -2.97 -4.83 -8.94
N ASP A 20 -3.38 -4.81 -10.20
CA ASP A 20 -4.70 -5.29 -10.59
C ASP A 20 -4.69 -6.83 -10.72
N GLU A 21 -5.80 -7.38 -11.19
CA GLU A 21 -5.97 -8.83 -11.36
C GLU A 21 -5.00 -9.45 -12.36
N ASN A 22 -4.44 -8.65 -13.24
CA ASN A 22 -3.50 -9.10 -14.28
C ASN A 22 -2.05 -8.92 -13.84
N ASN A 23 -1.81 -8.62 -12.55
CA ASN A 23 -0.49 -8.35 -12.00
C ASN A 23 0.20 -7.14 -12.63
N THR A 24 -0.59 -6.20 -13.15
CA THR A 24 -0.09 -4.95 -13.67
C THR A 24 -0.04 -3.94 -12.54
N ILE A 25 1.10 -3.26 -12.37
CA ILE A 25 1.23 -2.20 -11.37
C ILE A 25 0.36 -1.05 -11.85
N VAL A 26 -0.67 -0.72 -11.07
CA VAL A 26 -1.60 0.36 -11.40
C VAL A 26 -1.22 1.63 -10.66
N CYS A 27 -0.78 1.51 -9.41
CA CYS A 27 -0.33 2.68 -8.67
C CYS A 27 0.82 2.33 -7.72
N VAL A 28 1.64 3.34 -7.49
CA VAL A 28 2.77 3.28 -6.55
C VAL A 28 2.61 4.47 -5.61
N HIS A 29 2.79 4.23 -4.33
CA HIS A 29 2.68 5.26 -3.32
C HIS A 29 3.85 5.12 -2.34
N LYS A 30 4.32 6.25 -1.82
CA LYS A 30 5.46 6.30 -0.91
C LYS A 30 5.10 7.19 0.28
N ARG A 31 5.44 6.72 1.47
CA ARG A 31 5.28 7.51 2.69
C ARG A 31 6.55 7.44 3.52
N PRO A 32 6.83 8.48 4.33
CA PRO A 32 7.91 8.38 5.32
C PRO A 32 7.63 7.21 6.27
N SER A 33 8.65 6.43 6.55
CA SER A 33 8.57 5.35 7.52
C SER A 33 8.40 5.90 8.93
N THR A 34 7.79 5.07 9.79
CA THR A 34 7.64 5.36 11.21
C THR A 34 8.42 4.31 11.99
N PRO A 35 9.76 4.48 12.17
CA PRO A 35 10.60 3.42 12.73
C PRO A 35 10.16 2.92 14.10
N GLU A 36 9.57 3.79 14.91
CA GLU A 36 9.11 3.44 16.26
C GLU A 36 7.85 2.57 16.22
N ASN A 37 7.08 2.69 15.15
CA ASN A 37 5.88 1.90 14.94
C ASN A 37 5.63 1.72 13.45
N PRO A 38 6.28 0.75 12.81
CA PRO A 38 6.16 0.56 11.35
C PRO A 38 4.73 0.37 10.86
N ALA A 39 3.86 -0.16 11.72
CA ALA A 39 2.46 -0.37 11.35
C ALA A 39 1.72 0.95 11.07
N LEU A 40 2.12 2.06 11.70
CA LEU A 40 1.49 3.34 11.44
C LEU A 40 1.69 3.77 10.00
N ALA A 41 2.91 3.69 9.47
CA ALA A 41 3.17 4.04 8.08
C ALA A 41 2.37 3.16 7.13
N ILE A 42 2.26 1.87 7.44
CA ILE A 42 1.49 0.93 6.62
C ILE A 42 0.01 1.30 6.61
N LEU A 43 -0.57 1.54 7.79
CA LEU A 43 -1.99 1.89 7.89
C LEU A 43 -2.28 3.23 7.24
N ASP A 44 -1.43 4.23 7.45
CA ASP A 44 -1.58 5.55 6.84
C ASP A 44 -1.47 5.47 5.32
N GLY A 45 -0.52 4.67 4.81
CA GLY A 45 -0.36 4.48 3.37
C GLY A 45 -1.55 3.78 2.73
N LEU A 46 -2.10 2.78 3.40
CA LEU A 46 -3.30 2.10 2.91
C LEU A 46 -4.50 3.06 2.88
N ASP A 47 -4.61 3.94 3.88
CA ASP A 47 -5.65 4.96 3.92
C ASP A 47 -5.48 5.95 2.76
N ASP A 48 -4.24 6.36 2.47
CA ASP A 48 -3.94 7.21 1.33
C ASP A 48 -4.35 6.57 0.01
N LEU A 49 -4.04 5.28 -0.16
CA LEU A 49 -4.41 4.54 -1.37
C LEU A 49 -5.93 4.48 -1.54
N ALA A 50 -6.65 4.28 -0.45
CA ALA A 50 -8.12 4.24 -0.49
C ALA A 50 -8.69 5.60 -0.88
N ARG A 51 -8.18 6.67 -0.26
CA ARG A 51 -8.70 8.01 -0.46
C ARG A 51 -8.31 8.61 -1.80
N ASP A 52 -7.03 8.45 -2.19
CA ASP A 52 -6.48 9.16 -3.34
C ASP A 52 -6.48 8.33 -4.62
N GLN A 53 -6.41 7.00 -4.52
CA GLN A 53 -6.27 6.10 -5.66
C GLN A 53 -7.46 5.17 -5.84
N GLY A 54 -8.41 5.18 -4.92
CA GLY A 54 -9.58 4.31 -5.01
C GLY A 54 -9.30 2.85 -4.67
N VAL A 55 -8.15 2.54 -4.10
CA VAL A 55 -7.82 1.18 -3.68
C VAL A 55 -8.45 0.93 -2.32
N LEU A 56 -9.70 0.50 -2.32
CA LEU A 56 -10.47 0.32 -1.09
C LEU A 56 -10.05 -0.94 -0.35
N PRO A 57 -9.95 -0.88 0.99
CA PRO A 57 -9.56 -2.06 1.77
C PRO A 57 -10.46 -3.27 1.51
N SER A 58 -11.75 -3.06 1.30
CA SER A 58 -12.69 -4.15 1.00
C SER A 58 -12.43 -4.82 -0.33
N LYS A 59 -11.62 -4.20 -1.20
CA LYS A 59 -11.29 -4.72 -2.52
C LYS A 59 -9.87 -5.29 -2.59
N ILE A 60 -9.14 -5.28 -1.48
CA ILE A 60 -7.80 -5.88 -1.42
C ILE A 60 -7.97 -7.35 -1.11
N SER A 61 -7.63 -8.22 -2.07
CA SER A 61 -7.74 -9.67 -1.90
C SER A 61 -6.45 -10.30 -1.39
N ARG A 62 -5.31 -9.61 -1.55
CA ARG A 62 -4.02 -10.09 -1.08
C ARG A 62 -3.18 -8.91 -0.64
N PHE A 63 -2.55 -9.06 0.53
CA PHE A 63 -1.66 -8.06 1.09
C PHE A 63 -0.37 -8.75 1.52
N ALA A 64 0.78 -8.16 1.17
CA ALA A 64 2.09 -8.72 1.50
C ALA A 64 3.06 -7.60 1.88
N HIS A 65 3.89 -7.87 2.89
CA HIS A 65 4.97 -6.96 3.25
C HIS A 65 6.13 -7.71 3.88
#